data_2249b52a0e81a37c4bd0a0f0f5aee52a
#
_entry.id   2249b52a0e81a37c4bd0a0f0f5aee52a
#
_cell.length_a   1.000
_cell.length_b   1.000
_cell.length_c   1.000
_cell.angle_alpha   90.00
_cell.angle_beta   90.00
_cell.angle_gamma   90.00
#
_symmetry.space_group_name_H-M   'P 1'
#
loop_
_entity.id
_entity.type
_entity.pdbx_description
1 polymer ?
#
loop_
_entity_poly.entity_id
_entity_poly.type
_entity_poly.pdbx_seq_one_letter_code
_entity_poly.pdbx_strand_id
1 'polypeptide(L)'
;SKTLYILLAIFAGWTNLGFVLALLEGEVVRVMILFYLSPVWATFLAFFILNERLKKRNIFALVLAVAGVFLISWHPEIEFMKSFDRADFYAISSGLAFAVTNILVRKIGGLTHTVKMCSAWFGVIVLAGCGILLTQDSFPVVTLNNLLLIIILGFPLMIIMTWTAQYAVSNLPIYLSSVLFLFEIIVGAVSAVMLANEL
;
A
#
# COMPACT_ATOMS: atom_id res chain seq x y z
N SER A 1 12.76 12.58 -15.90
CA SER A 1 13.63 11.49 -16.37
C SER A 1 12.79 10.23 -16.60
N LYS A 2 12.92 9.57 -17.77
CA LYS A 2 12.21 8.32 -18.08
C LYS A 2 12.44 7.24 -17.01
N THR A 3 13.62 7.19 -16.43
CA THR A 3 14.01 6.28 -15.37
C THR A 3 13.09 6.35 -14.13
N LEU A 4 12.65 7.56 -13.73
CA LEU A 4 11.78 7.73 -12.56
C LEU A 4 10.39 7.12 -12.78
N TYR A 5 9.88 7.12 -14.02
CA TYR A 5 8.58 6.47 -14.33
C TYR A 5 8.69 4.95 -14.32
N ILE A 6 9.80 4.43 -14.85
CA ILE A 6 10.05 2.99 -14.83
C ILE A 6 10.17 2.53 -13.37
N LEU A 7 10.92 3.24 -12.54
CA LEU A 7 11.01 2.95 -11.11
C LEU A 7 9.65 3.06 -10.43
N LEU A 8 8.86 4.10 -10.73
CA LEU A 8 7.51 4.25 -10.19
C LEU A 8 6.63 3.06 -10.56
N ALA A 9 6.65 2.62 -11.82
CA ALA A 9 5.89 1.47 -12.29
C ALA A 9 6.32 0.18 -11.57
N ILE A 10 7.62 -0.08 -11.45
CA ILE A 10 8.15 -1.28 -10.79
C ILE A 10 7.76 -1.30 -9.30
N PHE A 11 8.03 -0.22 -8.56
CA PHE A 11 7.74 -0.19 -7.13
C PHE A 11 6.25 -0.19 -6.82
N ALA A 12 5.43 0.53 -7.59
CA ALA A 12 3.98 0.50 -7.43
C ALA A 12 3.40 -0.89 -7.77
N GLY A 13 3.92 -1.53 -8.82
CA GLY A 13 3.54 -2.89 -9.18
C GLY A 13 3.90 -3.90 -8.09
N TRP A 14 5.12 -3.83 -7.55
CA TRP A 14 5.54 -4.70 -6.46
C TRP A 14 4.76 -4.45 -5.16
N THR A 15 4.43 -3.20 -4.86
CA THR A 15 3.57 -2.86 -3.72
C THR A 15 2.27 -3.68 -3.75
N ASN A 16 1.58 -3.69 -4.90
CA ASN A 16 0.31 -4.39 -5.02
C ASN A 16 0.49 -5.92 -5.09
N LEU A 17 1.38 -6.40 -5.96
CA LEU A 17 1.61 -7.84 -6.12
C LEU A 17 2.15 -8.46 -4.82
N GLY A 18 3.17 -7.88 -4.21
CA GLY A 18 3.77 -8.38 -2.99
C GLY A 18 2.79 -8.39 -1.81
N PHE A 19 1.95 -7.34 -1.70
CA PHE A 19 0.91 -7.31 -0.66
C PHE A 19 -0.13 -8.41 -0.84
N VAL A 20 -0.61 -8.63 -2.08
CA VAL A 20 -1.56 -9.72 -2.37
C VAL A 20 -0.93 -11.09 -2.10
N LEU A 21 0.32 -11.33 -2.53
CA LEU A 21 1.02 -12.57 -2.23
C LEU A 21 1.20 -12.80 -0.73
N ALA A 22 1.51 -11.74 0.02
CA ALA A 22 1.59 -11.80 1.48
C ALA A 22 0.26 -12.24 2.11
N LEU A 23 -0.88 -11.69 1.65
CA LEU A 23 -2.21 -12.05 2.15
C LEU A 23 -2.64 -13.46 1.77
N LEU A 24 -2.16 -14.00 0.63
CA LEU A 24 -2.47 -15.37 0.20
C LEU A 24 -1.66 -16.42 0.97
N GLU A 25 -0.43 -16.10 1.37
CA GLU A 25 0.48 -17.06 2.03
C GLU A 25 0.53 -16.89 3.55
N GLY A 26 0.14 -15.74 4.09
CA GLY A 26 0.32 -15.38 5.49
C GLY A 26 -0.97 -15.12 6.25
N GLU A 27 -0.81 -14.92 7.55
CA GLU A 27 -1.90 -14.49 8.43
C GLU A 27 -2.20 -13.00 8.19
N VAL A 28 -3.45 -12.69 7.83
CA VAL A 28 -3.88 -11.35 7.40
C VAL A 28 -3.45 -10.26 8.36
N VAL A 29 -3.67 -10.45 9.67
CA VAL A 29 -3.35 -9.44 10.69
C VAL A 29 -1.85 -9.18 10.77
N ARG A 30 -1.03 -10.24 10.76
CA ARG A 30 0.43 -10.15 10.77
C ARG A 30 0.96 -9.44 9.52
N VAL A 31 0.44 -9.80 8.35
CA VAL A 31 0.77 -9.15 7.06
C VAL A 31 0.43 -7.66 7.10
N MET A 32 -0.74 -7.30 7.60
CA MET A 32 -1.15 -5.89 7.71
C MET A 32 -0.22 -5.12 8.65
N ILE A 33 0.12 -5.65 9.83
CA ILE A 33 1.04 -4.99 10.76
C ILE A 33 2.40 -4.73 10.09
N LEU A 34 2.95 -5.74 9.40
CA LEU A 34 4.24 -5.61 8.72
C LEU A 34 4.20 -4.63 7.55
N PHE A 35 3.13 -4.63 6.76
CA PHE A 35 2.94 -3.68 5.68
C PHE A 35 2.78 -2.23 6.20
N TYR A 36 2.04 -2.05 7.29
CA TYR A 36 1.81 -0.72 7.89
C TYR A 36 3.02 -0.15 8.66
N LEU A 37 4.17 -0.80 8.62
CA LEU A 37 5.46 -0.16 8.90
C LEU A 37 5.88 0.79 7.77
N SER A 38 5.19 0.77 6.62
CA SER A 38 5.47 1.65 5.46
C SER A 38 5.54 3.15 5.77
N PRO A 39 4.74 3.75 6.68
CA PRO A 39 4.91 5.14 7.08
C PRO A 39 6.25 5.44 7.74
N VAL A 40 6.81 4.50 8.47
CA VAL A 40 8.14 4.62 9.06
C VAL A 40 9.20 4.69 7.95
N TRP A 41 9.15 3.74 7.01
CA TRP A 41 10.03 3.72 5.85
C TRP A 41 9.89 4.98 4.99
N ALA A 42 8.64 5.41 4.72
CA ALA A 42 8.36 6.60 3.92
C ALA A 42 8.93 7.88 4.58
N THR A 43 8.78 8.00 5.90
CA THR A 43 9.31 9.16 6.66
C THR A 43 10.84 9.17 6.66
N PHE A 44 11.46 8.01 6.86
CA PHE A 44 12.91 7.85 6.82
C PHE A 44 13.47 8.19 5.43
N LEU A 45 12.88 7.65 4.37
CA LEU A 45 13.29 7.95 2.99
C LEU A 45 13.06 9.42 2.61
N ALA A 46 11.98 10.04 3.09
CA ALA A 46 11.71 11.46 2.84
C ALA A 46 12.77 12.36 3.45
N PHE A 47 13.27 12.03 4.65
CA PHE A 47 14.36 12.76 5.27
C PHE A 47 15.62 12.73 4.41
N PHE A 48 16.03 11.57 3.89
CA PHE A 48 17.25 11.43 3.10
C PHE A 48 17.12 11.86 1.64
N ILE A 49 16.00 11.56 0.99
CA ILE A 49 15.82 11.75 -0.46
C ILE A 49 15.19 13.08 -0.81
N LEU A 50 14.25 13.55 0.01
CA LEU A 50 13.51 14.79 -0.21
C LEU A 50 14.00 15.95 0.67
N ASN A 51 14.98 15.68 1.58
CA ASN A 51 15.46 16.64 2.58
C ASN A 51 14.34 17.24 3.43
N GLU A 52 13.26 16.48 3.68
CA GLU A 52 12.17 16.92 4.53
C GLU A 52 12.62 16.94 6.00
N ARG A 53 12.48 18.10 6.65
CA ARG A 53 12.88 18.24 8.06
C ARG A 53 11.82 17.63 8.97
N LEU A 54 12.22 16.63 9.74
CA LEU A 54 11.38 15.98 10.74
C LEU A 54 11.38 16.80 12.05
N LYS A 55 10.24 17.39 12.39
CA LYS A 55 10.06 18.00 13.71
C LYS A 55 9.74 16.91 14.74
N LYS A 56 10.19 17.10 16.00
CA LYS A 56 9.90 16.15 17.11
C LYS A 56 8.41 15.79 17.22
N ARG A 57 7.52 16.78 17.02
CA ARG A 57 6.06 16.55 17.00
C ARG A 57 5.61 15.58 15.91
N ASN A 58 6.25 15.61 14.73
CA ASN A 58 5.89 14.74 13.62
C ASN A 58 6.34 13.30 13.88
N ILE A 59 7.52 13.13 14.47
CA ILE A 59 8.01 11.81 14.92
C ILE A 59 7.09 11.25 15.99
N PHE A 60 6.69 12.05 16.96
CA PHE A 60 5.76 11.61 18.01
C PHE A 60 4.40 11.19 17.43
N ALA A 61 3.84 11.97 16.48
CA ALA A 61 2.59 11.61 15.80
C ALA A 61 2.72 10.28 15.02
N LEU A 62 3.86 10.06 14.34
CA LEU A 62 4.12 8.82 13.62
C LEU A 62 4.21 7.62 14.57
N VAL A 63 4.94 7.76 15.68
CA VAL A 63 5.06 6.70 16.69
C VAL A 63 3.70 6.37 17.29
N LEU A 64 2.90 7.40 17.62
CA LEU A 64 1.56 7.21 18.17
C LEU A 64 0.63 6.50 17.16
N ALA A 65 0.70 6.87 15.87
CA ALA A 65 -0.10 6.26 14.82
C ALA A 65 0.28 4.79 14.60
N VAL A 66 1.58 4.46 14.55
CA VAL A 66 2.06 3.08 14.43
C VAL A 66 1.69 2.26 15.67
N ALA A 67 1.80 2.83 16.87
CA ALA A 67 1.36 2.17 18.09
C ALA A 67 -0.16 1.90 18.07
N GLY A 68 -0.96 2.82 17.54
CA GLY A 68 -2.40 2.64 17.33
C GLY A 68 -2.72 1.47 16.41
N VAL A 69 -1.99 1.34 15.27
CA VAL A 69 -2.12 0.18 14.37
C VAL A 69 -1.82 -1.11 15.11
N PHE A 70 -0.73 -1.14 15.86
CA PHE A 70 -0.36 -2.31 16.66
C PHE A 70 -1.45 -2.69 17.67
N LEU A 71 -2.04 -1.70 18.36
CA LEU A 71 -3.10 -1.93 19.34
C LEU A 71 -4.40 -2.44 18.72
N ILE A 72 -4.80 -1.89 17.55
CA ILE A 72 -6.02 -2.30 16.84
C ILE A 72 -5.86 -3.71 16.27
N SER A 73 -4.65 -4.03 15.77
CA SER A 73 -4.36 -5.31 15.14
C SER A 73 -3.89 -6.37 16.15
N TRP A 74 -3.79 -6.03 17.44
CA TRP A 74 -3.31 -6.97 18.46
C TRP A 74 -4.36 -8.03 18.75
N HIS A 75 -4.05 -9.27 18.35
CA HIS A 75 -4.79 -10.45 18.76
C HIS A 75 -3.89 -11.35 19.62
N PRO A 76 -4.41 -11.89 20.75
CA PRO A 76 -3.61 -12.76 21.64
C PRO A 76 -3.07 -14.02 20.96
N GLU A 77 -3.73 -14.47 19.89
CA GLU A 77 -3.40 -15.68 19.14
C GLU A 77 -2.31 -15.46 18.07
N ILE A 78 -1.88 -14.19 17.84
CA ILE A 78 -0.84 -13.93 16.86
C ILE A 78 0.51 -14.37 17.43
N GLU A 79 1.06 -15.43 16.88
CA GLU A 79 2.41 -15.90 17.18
C GLU A 79 3.46 -14.97 16.53
N PHE A 80 3.71 -13.80 17.14
CA PHE A 80 4.83 -12.94 16.70
C PHE A 80 6.20 -13.62 16.77
N MET A 81 6.33 -14.67 17.57
CA MET A 81 7.55 -15.47 17.75
C MET A 81 7.72 -16.56 16.68
N LYS A 82 6.76 -16.70 15.75
CA LYS A 82 6.90 -17.62 14.63
C LYS A 82 8.10 -17.23 13.76
N SER A 83 8.81 -18.22 13.25
CA SER A 83 9.94 -17.97 12.36
C SER A 83 9.51 -17.12 11.16
N PHE A 84 10.40 -16.21 10.74
CA PHE A 84 10.21 -15.36 9.57
C PHE A 84 9.96 -16.23 8.31
N ASP A 85 8.86 -15.99 7.63
CA ASP A 85 8.42 -16.75 6.47
C ASP A 85 8.36 -15.90 5.18
N ARG A 86 7.90 -16.51 4.08
CA ARG A 86 7.77 -15.82 2.79
C ARG A 86 6.73 -14.71 2.82
N ALA A 87 5.63 -14.91 3.53
CA ALA A 87 4.58 -13.91 3.65
C ALA A 87 5.10 -12.65 4.36
N ASP A 88 5.90 -12.81 5.41
CA ASP A 88 6.55 -11.69 6.10
C ASP A 88 7.47 -10.91 5.17
N PHE A 89 8.27 -11.63 4.35
CA PHE A 89 9.13 -10.99 3.36
C PHE A 89 8.31 -10.20 2.34
N TYR A 90 7.23 -10.77 1.81
CA TYR A 90 6.34 -10.08 0.89
C TYR A 90 5.68 -8.86 1.54
N ALA A 91 5.20 -8.96 2.77
CA ALA A 91 4.58 -7.86 3.50
C ALA A 91 5.55 -6.68 3.74
N ILE A 92 6.75 -6.95 4.25
CA ILE A 92 7.75 -5.92 4.53
C ILE A 92 8.27 -5.30 3.23
N SER A 93 8.58 -6.12 2.22
CA SER A 93 9.11 -5.62 0.95
C SER A 93 8.07 -4.82 0.17
N SER A 94 6.79 -5.20 0.21
CA SER A 94 5.71 -4.42 -0.39
C SER A 94 5.47 -3.10 0.35
N GLY A 95 5.54 -3.09 1.69
CA GLY A 95 5.48 -1.88 2.50
C GLY A 95 6.64 -0.91 2.21
N LEU A 96 7.85 -1.43 2.05
CA LEU A 96 9.00 -0.62 1.63
C LEU A 96 8.82 -0.09 0.20
N ALA A 97 8.33 -0.92 -0.73
CA ALA A 97 8.04 -0.51 -2.10
C ALA A 97 6.96 0.58 -2.14
N PHE A 98 5.94 0.50 -1.28
CA PHE A 98 4.95 1.56 -1.11
C PHE A 98 5.58 2.88 -0.65
N ALA A 99 6.50 2.83 0.31
CA ALA A 99 7.24 4.01 0.76
C ALA A 99 8.07 4.62 -0.37
N VAL A 100 8.79 3.81 -1.15
CA VAL A 100 9.55 4.27 -2.32
C VAL A 100 8.62 4.87 -3.39
N THR A 101 7.48 4.24 -3.65
CA THR A 101 6.45 4.75 -4.58
C THR A 101 6.01 6.16 -4.19
N ASN A 102 5.71 6.40 -2.91
CA ASN A 102 5.31 7.71 -2.40
C ASN A 102 6.42 8.76 -2.57
N ILE A 103 7.68 8.39 -2.32
CA ILE A 103 8.84 9.26 -2.57
C ILE A 103 8.97 9.62 -4.06
N LEU A 104 8.83 8.62 -4.95
CA LEU A 104 8.91 8.84 -6.39
C LEU A 104 7.78 9.75 -6.88
N VAL A 105 6.54 9.52 -6.44
CA VAL A 105 5.37 10.36 -6.74
C VAL A 105 5.64 11.81 -6.33
N ARG A 106 6.22 12.03 -5.14
CA ARG A 106 6.57 13.35 -4.63
C ARG A 106 7.70 14.00 -5.42
N LYS A 107 8.72 13.21 -5.76
CA LYS A 107 9.91 13.69 -6.48
C LYS A 107 9.64 14.01 -7.95
N ILE A 108 8.69 13.32 -8.58
CA ILE A 108 8.28 13.58 -9.96
C ILE A 108 7.41 14.83 -9.98
N GLY A 109 8.04 16.01 -10.06
CA GLY A 109 7.36 17.29 -10.27
C GLY A 109 6.93 17.49 -11.73
N GLY A 110 6.01 18.43 -11.96
CA GLY A 110 5.67 18.93 -13.32
C GLY A 110 4.71 18.06 -14.13
N LEU A 111 4.22 16.92 -13.61
CA LEU A 111 3.21 16.10 -14.27
C LEU A 111 1.88 16.09 -13.53
N THR A 112 0.82 15.85 -14.32
CA THR A 112 -0.52 15.64 -13.78
C THR A 112 -0.57 14.36 -12.94
N HIS A 113 -1.42 14.35 -11.93
CA HIS A 113 -1.65 13.18 -11.08
C HIS A 113 -2.08 11.95 -11.88
N THR A 114 -2.83 12.18 -12.97
CA THR A 114 -3.28 11.14 -13.91
C THR A 114 -2.12 10.37 -14.52
N VAL A 115 -1.06 11.05 -14.99
CA VAL A 115 0.10 10.36 -15.57
C VAL A 115 0.84 9.51 -14.55
N LYS A 116 0.99 10.01 -13.33
CA LYS A 116 1.60 9.24 -12.23
C LYS A 116 0.77 8.00 -11.89
N MET A 117 -0.56 8.16 -11.82
CA MET A 117 -1.51 7.07 -11.60
C MET A 117 -1.41 6.02 -12.70
N CYS A 118 -1.48 6.42 -13.98
CA CYS A 118 -1.36 5.49 -15.11
C CYS A 118 -0.03 4.73 -15.10
N SER A 119 1.08 5.40 -14.78
CA SER A 119 2.39 4.74 -14.67
C SER A 119 2.41 3.68 -13.55
N ALA A 120 1.81 3.98 -12.40
CA ALA A 120 1.71 3.04 -11.28
C ALA A 120 0.88 1.80 -11.67
N TRP A 121 -0.32 2.01 -12.21
CA TRP A 121 -1.20 0.91 -12.64
C TRP A 121 -0.65 0.09 -13.79
N PHE A 122 0.08 0.72 -14.72
CA PHE A 122 0.80 -0.01 -15.75
C PHE A 122 1.81 -1.00 -15.14
N GLY A 123 2.54 -0.58 -14.11
CA GLY A 123 3.45 -1.44 -13.37
C GLY A 123 2.73 -2.62 -12.71
N VAL A 124 1.56 -2.38 -12.11
CA VAL A 124 0.72 -3.45 -11.51
C VAL A 124 0.34 -4.49 -12.57
N ILE A 125 -0.16 -4.03 -13.73
CA ILE A 125 -0.57 -4.92 -14.84
C ILE A 125 0.61 -5.75 -15.34
N VAL A 126 1.77 -5.14 -15.55
CA VAL A 126 2.96 -5.83 -16.04
C VAL A 126 3.45 -6.87 -15.05
N LEU A 127 3.61 -6.50 -13.77
CA LEU A 127 4.13 -7.44 -12.77
C LEU A 127 3.14 -8.55 -12.45
N ALA A 128 1.85 -8.25 -12.35
CA ALA A 128 0.82 -9.28 -12.16
C ALA A 128 0.74 -10.22 -13.37
N GLY A 129 0.80 -9.69 -14.59
CA GLY A 129 0.84 -10.49 -15.80
C GLY A 129 2.07 -11.40 -15.86
N CYS A 130 3.26 -10.90 -15.52
CA CYS A 130 4.46 -11.72 -15.40
C CYS A 130 4.31 -12.80 -14.33
N GLY A 131 3.69 -12.46 -13.18
CA GLY A 131 3.40 -13.41 -12.10
C GLY A 131 2.56 -14.59 -12.61
N ILE A 132 1.43 -14.32 -13.25
CA ILE A 132 0.53 -15.34 -13.83
C ILE A 132 1.27 -16.22 -14.84
N LEU A 133 2.09 -15.64 -15.71
CA LEU A 133 2.84 -16.38 -16.70
C LEU A 133 3.91 -17.31 -16.08
N LEU A 134 4.49 -16.91 -14.95
CA LEU A 134 5.51 -17.70 -14.24
C LEU A 134 4.90 -18.82 -13.41
N THR A 135 3.75 -18.59 -12.78
CA THR A 135 3.06 -19.61 -11.96
C THR A 135 2.24 -20.59 -12.81
N GLN A 136 1.97 -20.24 -14.08
CA GLN A 136 1.09 -21.01 -14.97
C GLN A 136 -0.30 -21.26 -14.39
N ASP A 137 -0.75 -20.39 -13.49
CA ASP A 137 -2.08 -20.48 -12.91
C ASP A 137 -3.16 -20.26 -13.96
N SER A 138 -4.25 -21.02 -13.85
CA SER A 138 -5.41 -20.86 -14.72
C SER A 138 -6.13 -19.54 -14.39
N PHE A 139 -6.57 -18.82 -15.41
CA PHE A 139 -7.40 -17.64 -15.21
C PHE A 139 -8.69 -18.03 -14.48
N PRO A 140 -9.12 -17.27 -13.45
CA PRO A 140 -10.36 -17.54 -12.75
C PRO A 140 -11.55 -17.46 -13.71
N VAL A 141 -12.50 -18.37 -13.57
CA VAL A 141 -13.77 -18.32 -14.32
C VAL A 141 -14.61 -17.18 -13.74
N VAL A 142 -14.70 -16.08 -14.48
CA VAL A 142 -15.46 -14.90 -14.06
C VAL A 142 -16.85 -15.00 -14.65
N THR A 143 -17.88 -15.04 -13.79
CA THR A 143 -19.27 -14.94 -14.23
C THR A 143 -19.59 -13.50 -14.70
N LEU A 144 -20.56 -13.35 -15.61
CA LEU A 144 -20.95 -12.03 -16.12
C LEU A 144 -21.35 -11.07 -15.00
N ASN A 145 -22.07 -11.55 -13.98
CA ASN A 145 -22.45 -10.73 -12.83
C ASN A 145 -21.24 -10.22 -12.03
N ASN A 146 -20.27 -11.09 -11.77
CA ASN A 146 -19.04 -10.71 -11.09
C ASN A 146 -18.23 -9.70 -11.92
N LEU A 147 -18.18 -9.89 -13.24
CA LEU A 147 -17.52 -8.94 -14.14
C LEU A 147 -18.18 -7.55 -14.10
N LEU A 148 -19.51 -7.50 -14.14
CA LEU A 148 -20.26 -6.25 -14.03
C LEU A 148 -20.01 -5.56 -12.69
N LEU A 149 -20.02 -6.29 -11.58
CA LEU A 149 -19.71 -5.75 -10.25
C LEU A 149 -18.28 -5.19 -10.19
N ILE A 150 -17.28 -5.90 -10.72
CA ILE A 150 -15.90 -5.43 -10.79
C ILE A 150 -15.79 -4.13 -11.59
N ILE A 151 -16.48 -4.05 -12.74
CA ILE A 151 -16.42 -2.86 -13.60
C ILE A 151 -17.16 -1.67 -12.96
N ILE A 152 -18.37 -1.88 -12.42
CA ILE A 152 -19.21 -0.80 -11.92
C ILE A 152 -18.73 -0.27 -10.57
N LEU A 153 -18.27 -1.15 -9.68
CA LEU A 153 -17.81 -0.77 -8.35
C LEU A 153 -16.30 -0.60 -8.29
N GLY A 154 -15.54 -1.56 -8.81
CA GLY A 154 -14.08 -1.59 -8.69
C GLY A 154 -13.42 -0.46 -9.47
N PHE A 155 -13.78 -0.26 -10.74
CA PHE A 155 -13.09 0.70 -11.59
C PHE A 155 -13.22 2.16 -11.12
N PRO A 156 -14.43 2.71 -10.84
CA PRO A 156 -14.57 4.08 -10.33
C PRO A 156 -13.93 4.28 -8.96
N LEU A 157 -14.13 3.32 -8.04
CA LEU A 157 -13.58 3.44 -6.69
C LEU A 157 -12.05 3.43 -6.70
N MET A 158 -11.43 2.53 -7.49
CA MET A 158 -9.98 2.46 -7.62
C MET A 158 -9.40 3.74 -8.23
N ILE A 159 -10.08 4.35 -9.21
CA ILE A 159 -9.65 5.62 -9.80
C ILE A 159 -9.69 6.73 -8.75
N ILE A 160 -10.81 6.88 -8.03
CA ILE A 160 -10.98 7.92 -7.01
C ILE A 160 -9.94 7.75 -5.90
N MET A 161 -9.80 6.53 -5.37
CA MET A 161 -8.86 6.20 -4.31
C MET A 161 -7.41 6.52 -4.74
N THR A 162 -6.99 6.02 -5.89
CA THR A 162 -5.61 6.22 -6.37
C THR A 162 -5.33 7.67 -6.70
N TRP A 163 -6.28 8.37 -7.33
CA TRP A 163 -6.12 9.78 -7.66
C TRP A 163 -6.01 10.64 -6.41
N THR A 164 -6.85 10.40 -5.39
CA THR A 164 -6.81 11.10 -4.12
C THR A 164 -5.50 10.84 -3.36
N ALA A 165 -5.05 9.59 -3.33
CA ALA A 165 -3.76 9.22 -2.74
C ALA A 165 -2.59 9.91 -3.45
N GLN A 166 -2.57 9.90 -4.79
CA GLN A 166 -1.54 10.59 -5.58
C GLN A 166 -1.55 12.11 -5.33
N TYR A 167 -2.74 12.71 -5.20
CA TYR A 167 -2.88 14.12 -4.88
C TYR A 167 -2.29 14.41 -3.49
N ALA A 168 -2.65 13.63 -2.48
CA ALA A 168 -2.15 13.79 -1.12
C ALA A 168 -0.62 13.69 -1.06
N VAL A 169 -0.03 12.64 -1.62
CA VAL A 169 1.43 12.43 -1.64
C VAL A 169 2.16 13.51 -2.43
N SER A 170 1.56 14.05 -3.49
CA SER A 170 2.19 15.11 -4.30
C SER A 170 2.20 16.46 -3.62
N ASN A 171 1.24 16.76 -2.74
CA ASN A 171 1.01 18.10 -2.18
C ASN A 171 1.30 18.20 -0.69
N LEU A 172 1.27 17.10 0.05
CA LEU A 172 1.54 17.07 1.48
C LEU A 172 2.96 16.55 1.78
N PRO A 173 3.58 16.95 2.91
CA PRO A 173 4.79 16.30 3.40
C PRO A 173 4.55 14.80 3.58
N ILE A 174 5.56 13.98 3.27
CA ILE A 174 5.41 12.50 3.26
C ILE A 174 4.96 11.96 4.62
N TYR A 175 5.49 12.47 5.73
CA TYR A 175 5.07 12.03 7.06
C TYR A 175 3.56 12.24 7.31
N LEU A 176 2.99 13.32 6.77
CA LEU A 176 1.57 13.63 6.96
C LEU A 176 0.68 12.73 6.09
N SER A 177 1.02 12.58 4.80
CA SER A 177 0.29 11.66 3.92
C SER A 177 0.39 10.21 4.41
N SER A 178 1.54 9.80 4.94
CA SER A 178 1.71 8.46 5.50
C SER A 178 0.85 8.22 6.75
N VAL A 179 0.75 9.19 7.65
CA VAL A 179 -0.16 9.10 8.82
C VAL A 179 -1.62 9.08 8.38
N LEU A 180 -1.98 9.85 7.35
CA LEU A 180 -3.35 9.84 6.81
C LEU A 180 -3.73 8.47 6.23
N PHE A 181 -2.80 7.76 5.58
CA PHE A 181 -3.07 6.40 5.10
C PHE A 181 -3.38 5.41 6.22
N LEU A 182 -2.86 5.61 7.43
CA LEU A 182 -3.19 4.75 8.57
C LEU A 182 -4.66 4.88 9.03
N PHE A 183 -5.36 5.97 8.67
CA PHE A 183 -6.80 6.09 8.91
C PHE A 183 -7.62 5.05 8.13
N GLU A 184 -7.06 4.49 7.05
CA GLU A 184 -7.69 3.38 6.30
C GLU A 184 -8.01 2.19 7.22
N ILE A 185 -7.14 1.87 8.17
CA ILE A 185 -7.35 0.79 9.13
C ILE A 185 -8.56 1.09 10.02
N ILE A 186 -8.67 2.33 10.51
CA ILE A 186 -9.79 2.73 11.36
C ILE A 186 -11.10 2.64 10.58
N VAL A 187 -11.11 3.15 9.35
CA VAL A 187 -12.28 3.09 8.48
C VAL A 187 -12.62 1.63 8.14
N GLY A 188 -11.61 0.80 7.86
CA GLY A 188 -11.77 -0.63 7.60
C GLY A 188 -12.37 -1.35 8.79
N ALA A 189 -11.83 -1.15 10.00
CA ALA A 189 -12.34 -1.76 11.23
C ALA A 189 -13.80 -1.33 11.54
N VAL A 190 -14.10 -0.03 11.43
CA VAL A 190 -15.47 0.48 11.62
C VAL A 190 -16.42 -0.09 10.58
N SER A 191 -15.98 -0.19 9.32
CA SER A 191 -16.80 -0.77 8.24
C SER A 191 -17.07 -2.26 8.46
N ALA A 192 -16.08 -3.02 8.93
CA ALA A 192 -16.25 -4.44 9.24
C ALA A 192 -17.30 -4.65 10.33
N VAL A 193 -17.22 -3.86 11.40
CA VAL A 193 -18.24 -3.92 12.49
C VAL A 193 -19.64 -3.50 12.00
N MET A 194 -19.74 -2.42 11.22
CA MET A 194 -21.03 -1.86 10.81
C MET A 194 -21.70 -2.62 9.67
N LEU A 195 -20.93 -3.17 8.72
CA LEU A 195 -21.47 -3.76 7.49
C LEU A 195 -21.40 -5.28 7.47
N ALA A 196 -20.39 -5.88 8.10
CA ALA A 196 -20.20 -7.32 8.13
C ALA A 196 -20.64 -7.96 9.45
N ASN A 197 -21.00 -7.18 10.48
CA ASN A 197 -21.26 -7.64 11.85
C ASN A 197 -20.12 -8.49 12.42
N GLU A 198 -18.90 -8.24 12.01
CA GLU A 198 -17.70 -8.87 12.55
C GLU A 198 -17.27 -8.12 13.82
N LEU A 199 -17.27 -8.84 14.96
CA LEU A 199 -16.78 -8.34 16.25
C LEU A 199 -15.41 -8.92 16.51
#